data_0fc93f951b9b304bc40fa9574ec59b3b
#
_entry.id   0fc93f951b9b304bc40fa9574ec59b3b
#
_cell.length_a   1.000
_cell.length_b   1.000
_cell.length_c   1.000
_cell.angle_alpha   90.00
_cell.angle_beta   90.00
_cell.angle_gamma   90.00
#
_symmetry.space_group_name_H-M   'P 1'
#
loop_
_entity.id
_entity.type
_entity.pdbx_description
1 polymer ?
#
loop_
_entity_poly.entity_id
_entity_poly.type
_entity_poly.pdbx_seq_one_letter_code
_entity_poly.pdbx_strand_id
1 'polypeptide(L)'
;MKHDNPGGFEMSQKTVDYAIDSAVMQTYGRAEIGFVRGDGCWLISESGDRYLDCASGIAVNTLGHSHPRLVAALIEQAGKIWHTSNLYRIPGQEVVAKLLASLSGLDQVFFCNSGAEATEAAVKIARRAAYEKGEQERVTILCAKGAFHGRTLGMLA
;
A
#
# COMPACT_ATOMS: atom_id res chain seq x y z
N MET A 1 -35.38 -19.59 1.85
CA MET A 1 -34.22 -20.43 2.17
C MET A 1 -33.30 -19.63 3.06
N LYS A 2 -33.22 -20.01 4.33
CA LYS A 2 -32.30 -19.40 5.29
C LYS A 2 -30.91 -19.96 5.01
N HIS A 3 -29.94 -19.10 4.67
CA HIS A 3 -28.55 -19.48 4.63
C HIS A 3 -28.01 -19.48 6.05
N ASP A 4 -27.84 -20.66 6.61
CA ASP A 4 -27.09 -20.87 7.82
C ASP A 4 -25.61 -20.53 7.53
N ASN A 5 -25.06 -19.62 8.33
CA ASN A 5 -23.65 -19.24 8.30
C ASN A 5 -22.90 -20.17 9.26
N PRO A 6 -22.15 -21.18 8.79
CA PRO A 6 -21.38 -22.04 9.67
C PRO A 6 -19.97 -21.45 9.82
N GLY A 7 -19.64 -20.97 11.00
CA GLY A 7 -18.29 -20.72 11.45
C GLY A 7 -17.95 -19.26 11.69
N GLY A 8 -18.60 -18.64 12.67
CA GLY A 8 -18.05 -17.47 13.33
C GLY A 8 -16.74 -17.84 14.01
N PHE A 9 -15.63 -17.33 13.47
CA PHE A 9 -14.34 -17.40 14.16
C PHE A 9 -14.42 -16.41 15.33
N GLU A 10 -14.84 -16.88 16.52
CA GLU A 10 -14.70 -16.13 17.75
C GLU A 10 -13.21 -15.98 18.06
N MET A 11 -12.62 -14.85 17.68
CA MET A 11 -11.35 -14.45 18.26
C MET A 11 -11.59 -14.14 19.74
N SER A 12 -11.19 -15.05 20.61
CA SER A 12 -11.06 -14.80 22.05
C SER A 12 -10.18 -13.55 22.20
N GLN A 13 -10.74 -12.47 22.72
CA GLN A 13 -10.02 -11.26 23.12
C GLN A 13 -9.17 -11.55 24.35
N LYS A 14 -8.10 -12.36 24.18
CA LYS A 14 -7.00 -12.32 25.13
C LYS A 14 -6.21 -11.05 24.79
N THR A 15 -6.10 -10.15 25.75
CA THR A 15 -5.13 -9.05 25.73
C THR A 15 -3.75 -9.67 25.47
N VAL A 16 -3.23 -9.46 24.27
CA VAL A 16 -1.88 -9.92 23.90
C VAL A 16 -0.90 -8.98 24.55
N ASP A 17 -0.03 -9.49 25.42
CA ASP A 17 1.13 -8.72 25.87
C ASP A 17 2.13 -8.65 24.72
N TYR A 18 2.03 -7.57 23.95
CA TYR A 18 2.86 -7.36 22.75
C TYR A 18 4.37 -7.31 23.03
N ALA A 19 4.77 -7.10 24.28
CA ALA A 19 6.19 -7.08 24.66
C ALA A 19 6.78 -8.48 24.84
N ILE A 20 5.99 -9.44 25.29
CA ILE A 20 6.44 -10.78 25.68
C ILE A 20 6.10 -11.84 24.64
N ASP A 21 4.92 -11.76 24.02
CA ASP A 21 4.36 -12.82 23.17
C ASP A 21 4.35 -12.48 21.66
N SER A 22 4.99 -11.38 21.23
CA SER A 22 4.97 -10.99 19.82
C SER A 22 5.88 -11.85 18.96
N ALA A 23 5.31 -12.57 18.00
CA ALA A 23 6.03 -13.23 16.92
C ALA A 23 6.46 -12.27 15.79
N VAL A 24 6.13 -10.99 15.89
CA VAL A 24 6.53 -9.97 14.90
C VAL A 24 7.95 -9.50 15.18
N MET A 25 8.82 -9.59 14.17
CA MET A 25 10.22 -9.14 14.28
C MET A 25 10.29 -7.68 14.73
N GLN A 26 11.14 -7.37 15.69
CA GLN A 26 11.30 -6.03 16.28
C GLN A 26 12.14 -5.11 15.38
N THR A 27 11.62 -4.78 14.21
CA THR A 27 12.27 -3.87 13.23
C THR A 27 11.91 -2.41 13.41
N TYR A 28 10.97 -2.10 14.30
CA TYR A 28 10.51 -0.75 14.63
C TYR A 28 10.33 -0.59 16.14
N GLY A 29 10.60 0.61 16.64
CA GLY A 29 10.12 1.04 17.97
C GLY A 29 8.63 1.35 17.91
N ARG A 30 7.78 0.36 18.20
CA ARG A 30 6.33 0.54 18.20
C ARG A 30 5.86 1.18 19.51
N ALA A 31 4.87 2.08 19.41
CA ALA A 31 4.13 2.50 20.60
C ALA A 31 3.30 1.30 21.11
N GLU A 32 3.16 1.20 22.43
CA GLU A 32 2.36 0.15 23.09
C GLU A 32 0.88 0.53 23.07
N ILE A 33 0.34 0.66 21.85
CA ILE A 33 -1.07 0.95 21.61
C ILE A 33 -1.53 0.21 20.37
N GLY A 34 -2.64 -0.51 20.48
CA GLY A 34 -3.33 -1.13 19.36
C GLY A 34 -4.57 -0.32 18.99
N PHE A 35 -4.83 -0.18 17.70
CA PHE A 35 -6.04 0.42 17.16
C PHE A 35 -6.91 -0.64 16.52
N VAL A 36 -8.17 -0.70 16.93
CA VAL A 36 -9.14 -1.71 16.46
C VAL A 36 -10.13 -1.17 15.45
N ARG A 37 -10.27 0.16 15.35
CA ARG A 37 -11.18 0.81 14.41
C ARG A 37 -10.68 2.19 14.03
N GLY A 38 -11.05 2.63 12.83
CA GLY A 38 -10.89 4.00 12.37
C GLY A 38 -12.18 4.54 11.78
N ASP A 39 -12.42 5.85 11.95
CA ASP A 39 -13.59 6.56 11.45
C ASP A 39 -13.20 7.99 11.07
N GLY A 40 -13.20 8.29 9.78
CA GLY A 40 -12.69 9.56 9.26
C GLY A 40 -11.24 9.81 9.70
N CYS A 41 -10.99 10.85 10.45
CA CYS A 41 -9.66 11.19 10.98
C CYS A 41 -9.38 10.63 12.38
N TRP A 42 -10.23 9.74 12.91
CA TRP A 42 -10.10 9.21 14.26
C TRP A 42 -9.71 7.74 14.25
N LEU A 43 -8.79 7.39 15.13
CA LEU A 43 -8.45 6.02 15.50
C LEU A 43 -9.02 5.71 16.88
N ILE A 44 -9.50 4.50 17.06
CA ILE A 44 -10.05 4.01 18.34
C ILE A 44 -9.17 2.86 18.81
N SER A 45 -8.61 3.00 20.00
CA SER A 45 -7.76 1.98 20.63
C SER A 45 -8.55 0.78 21.13
N GLU A 46 -7.85 -0.27 21.53
CA GLU A 46 -8.41 -1.45 22.20
C GLU A 46 -9.12 -1.08 23.52
N SER A 47 -8.67 -0.02 24.23
CA SER A 47 -9.31 0.52 25.41
C SER A 47 -10.55 1.39 25.12
N GLY A 48 -10.82 1.69 23.86
CA GLY A 48 -11.92 2.55 23.43
C GLY A 48 -11.59 4.04 23.37
N ASP A 49 -10.36 4.43 23.67
CA ASP A 49 -9.92 5.83 23.58
C ASP A 49 -9.83 6.30 22.15
N ARG A 50 -10.10 7.58 21.92
CA ARG A 50 -10.06 8.21 20.59
C ARG A 50 -8.78 9.02 20.41
N TYR A 51 -8.13 8.82 19.28
CA TYR A 51 -6.92 9.52 18.86
C TYR A 51 -7.13 10.19 17.51
N LEU A 52 -6.73 11.45 17.39
CA LEU A 52 -6.70 12.12 16.10
C LEU A 52 -5.51 11.59 15.28
N ASP A 53 -5.78 11.00 14.14
CA ASP A 53 -4.77 10.47 13.23
C ASP A 53 -4.21 11.58 12.34
N CYS A 54 -3.14 12.23 12.78
CA CYS A 54 -2.40 13.20 11.97
C CYS A 54 -1.35 12.55 11.06
N ALA A 55 -1.11 11.24 11.19
CA ALA A 55 -0.11 10.52 10.40
C ALA A 55 -0.71 9.86 9.16
N SER A 56 -2.00 9.54 9.17
CA SER A 56 -2.73 8.90 8.06
C SER A 56 -2.03 7.66 7.50
N GLY A 57 -1.40 6.83 8.35
CA GLY A 57 -0.60 5.69 7.90
C GLY A 57 0.62 6.10 7.05
N ILE A 58 1.25 7.25 7.35
CA ILE A 58 2.31 7.92 6.58
C ILE A 58 1.75 8.38 5.22
N ALA A 59 0.72 9.24 5.29
CA ALA A 59 0.05 9.90 4.16
C ALA A 59 -0.62 8.92 3.16
N VAL A 60 -1.06 7.75 3.62
CA VAL A 60 -1.75 6.75 2.78
C VAL A 60 -3.27 6.92 2.83
N ASN A 61 -3.85 7.17 4.02
CA ASN A 61 -5.29 7.25 4.22
C ASN A 61 -5.84 8.66 3.98
N THR A 62 -5.61 9.23 2.81
CA THR A 62 -5.95 10.63 2.50
C THR A 62 -7.44 10.95 2.56
N LEU A 63 -8.32 9.96 2.40
CA LEU A 63 -9.78 10.11 2.55
C LEU A 63 -10.29 9.76 3.95
N GLY A 64 -9.38 9.48 4.88
CA GLY A 64 -9.71 9.01 6.23
C GLY A 64 -10.03 7.52 6.29
N HIS A 65 -10.19 7.05 7.53
CA HIS A 65 -10.50 5.65 7.81
C HIS A 65 -11.97 5.33 7.47
N SER A 66 -12.19 4.12 6.98
CA SER A 66 -13.54 3.56 6.73
C SER A 66 -14.42 4.45 5.83
N HIS A 67 -13.82 5.16 4.86
CA HIS A 67 -14.56 6.03 3.94
C HIS A 67 -15.67 5.24 3.23
N PRO A 68 -16.95 5.62 3.33
CA PRO A 68 -18.07 4.76 2.94
C PRO A 68 -18.07 4.39 1.46
N ARG A 69 -17.67 5.30 0.57
CA ARG A 69 -17.57 5.00 -0.87
C ARG A 69 -16.44 4.01 -1.18
N LEU A 70 -15.30 4.08 -0.47
CA LEU A 70 -14.20 3.13 -0.66
C LEU A 70 -14.57 1.76 -0.13
N VAL A 71 -15.22 1.69 1.04
CA VAL A 71 -15.70 0.43 1.62
C VAL A 71 -16.71 -0.23 0.68
N ALA A 72 -17.70 0.54 0.17
CA ALA A 72 -18.68 0.01 -0.77
C ALA A 72 -18.04 -0.53 -2.07
N ALA A 73 -17.09 0.22 -2.65
CA ALA A 73 -16.37 -0.21 -3.85
C ALA A 73 -15.54 -1.48 -3.61
N LEU A 74 -14.90 -1.59 -2.44
CA LEU A 74 -14.13 -2.78 -2.06
C LEU A 74 -15.05 -4.01 -1.93
N ILE A 75 -16.19 -3.87 -1.24
CA ILE A 75 -17.17 -4.95 -1.07
C ILE A 75 -17.70 -5.41 -2.44
N GLU A 76 -18.06 -4.46 -3.31
CA GLU A 76 -18.53 -4.77 -4.65
C GLU A 76 -17.47 -5.53 -5.46
N GLN A 77 -16.23 -5.05 -5.45
CA GLN A 77 -15.13 -5.69 -6.19
C GLN A 77 -14.76 -7.05 -5.62
N ALA A 78 -14.80 -7.20 -4.28
CA ALA A 78 -14.49 -8.47 -3.61
C ALA A 78 -15.48 -9.58 -4.00
N GLY A 79 -16.73 -9.22 -4.32
CA GLY A 79 -17.73 -10.17 -4.83
C GLY A 79 -17.57 -10.55 -6.31
N LYS A 80 -16.66 -9.90 -7.05
CA LYS A 80 -16.46 -10.13 -8.49
C LYS A 80 -15.20 -10.95 -8.77
N ILE A 81 -14.05 -10.33 -8.56
CA ILE A 81 -12.75 -10.94 -8.90
C ILE A 81 -11.62 -10.30 -8.08
N TRP A 82 -10.70 -11.11 -7.61
CA TRP A 82 -9.60 -10.69 -6.75
C TRP A 82 -8.28 -10.56 -7.50
N HIS A 83 -7.97 -11.50 -8.39
CA HIS A 83 -6.71 -11.52 -9.11
C HIS A 83 -6.81 -12.34 -10.40
N THR A 84 -6.18 -11.86 -11.48
CA THR A 84 -6.16 -12.56 -12.77
C THR A 84 -4.77 -12.68 -13.40
N SER A 85 -3.72 -12.17 -12.74
CA SER A 85 -2.39 -12.04 -13.34
C SER A 85 -2.31 -10.98 -14.47
N ASN A 86 -1.09 -10.49 -14.72
CA ASN A 86 -0.79 -9.58 -15.84
C ASN A 86 -0.85 -10.25 -17.24
N LEU A 87 -1.17 -11.54 -17.30
CA LEU A 87 -1.43 -12.24 -18.57
C LEU A 87 -2.75 -11.83 -19.20
N TYR A 88 -3.64 -11.20 -18.45
CA TYR A 88 -4.95 -10.77 -18.88
C TYR A 88 -5.14 -9.28 -18.72
N ARG A 89 -6.05 -8.70 -19.49
CA ARG A 89 -6.44 -7.30 -19.33
C ARG A 89 -7.29 -7.14 -18.07
N ILE A 90 -6.99 -6.10 -17.31
CA ILE A 90 -7.71 -5.73 -16.08
C ILE A 90 -8.42 -4.40 -16.33
N PRO A 91 -9.76 -4.38 -16.55
CA PRO A 91 -10.48 -3.17 -16.96
C PRO A 91 -10.30 -1.99 -16.01
N GLY A 92 -10.33 -2.22 -14.69
CA GLY A 92 -10.11 -1.17 -13.69
C GLY A 92 -8.71 -0.56 -13.76
N GLN A 93 -7.70 -1.36 -14.07
CA GLN A 93 -6.32 -0.89 -14.25
C GLN A 93 -6.19 0.07 -15.43
N GLU A 94 -6.85 -0.24 -16.55
CA GLU A 94 -6.86 0.63 -17.73
C GLU A 94 -7.49 2.00 -17.45
N VAL A 95 -8.59 2.03 -16.69
CA VAL A 95 -9.25 3.28 -16.31
C VAL A 95 -8.33 4.15 -15.44
N VAL A 96 -7.69 3.55 -14.42
CA VAL A 96 -6.76 4.26 -13.54
C VAL A 96 -5.52 4.72 -14.30
N ALA A 97 -4.97 3.89 -15.20
CA ALA A 97 -3.82 4.26 -16.02
C ALA A 97 -4.09 5.50 -16.88
N LYS A 98 -5.25 5.56 -17.56
CA LYS A 98 -5.64 6.72 -18.37
C LYS A 98 -5.77 7.99 -17.53
N LEU A 99 -6.37 7.88 -16.35
CA LEU A 99 -6.49 9.02 -15.43
C LEU A 99 -5.12 9.51 -14.97
N LEU A 100 -4.24 8.62 -14.52
CA LEU A 100 -2.89 8.97 -14.06
C LEU A 100 -2.04 9.56 -15.19
N ALA A 101 -2.09 9.02 -16.39
CA ALA A 101 -1.41 9.56 -17.56
C ALA A 101 -1.89 10.99 -17.86
N SER A 102 -3.21 11.22 -17.84
CA SER A 102 -3.77 12.56 -18.08
C SER A 102 -3.38 13.60 -17.04
N LEU A 103 -3.21 13.19 -15.78
CA LEU A 103 -2.84 14.08 -14.68
C LEU A 103 -1.33 14.35 -14.61
N SER A 104 -0.50 13.36 -14.99
CA SER A 104 0.96 13.47 -14.92
C SER A 104 1.60 14.08 -16.17
N GLY A 105 0.90 14.07 -17.29
CA GLY A 105 1.46 14.42 -18.59
C GLY A 105 2.42 13.37 -19.18
N LEU A 106 2.45 12.15 -18.59
CA LEU A 106 3.21 11.01 -19.08
C LEU A 106 2.31 10.07 -19.89
N ASP A 107 2.89 9.30 -20.82
CA ASP A 107 2.10 8.49 -21.75
C ASP A 107 1.60 7.17 -21.16
N GLN A 108 2.36 6.58 -20.24
CA GLN A 108 2.12 5.22 -19.72
C GLN A 108 2.33 5.10 -18.23
N VAL A 109 1.67 4.11 -17.63
CA VAL A 109 1.73 3.81 -16.20
C VAL A 109 2.15 2.37 -16.00
N PHE A 110 3.13 2.15 -15.13
CA PHE A 110 3.52 0.84 -14.64
C PHE A 110 2.96 0.63 -13.24
N PHE A 111 2.22 -0.46 -13.03
CA PHE A 111 1.65 -0.83 -11.73
C PHE A 111 2.52 -1.88 -11.04
N CYS A 112 2.73 -1.71 -9.75
CA CYS A 112 3.49 -2.62 -8.89
C CYS A 112 2.88 -2.63 -7.47
N ASN A 113 3.46 -3.43 -6.57
CA ASN A 113 2.85 -3.67 -5.25
C ASN A 113 3.33 -2.69 -4.16
N SER A 114 4.41 -1.96 -4.40
CA SER A 114 4.99 -1.09 -3.38
C SER A 114 5.77 0.10 -3.98
N GLY A 115 5.99 1.13 -3.17
CA GLY A 115 6.86 2.24 -3.55
C GLY A 115 8.31 1.81 -3.81
N ALA A 116 8.82 0.82 -3.09
CA ALA A 116 10.15 0.26 -3.35
C ALA A 116 10.24 -0.38 -4.72
N GLU A 117 9.23 -1.15 -5.14
CA GLU A 117 9.16 -1.69 -6.51
C GLU A 117 9.02 -0.60 -7.57
N ALA A 118 8.29 0.48 -7.28
CA ALA A 118 8.15 1.61 -8.19
C ALA A 118 9.48 2.33 -8.41
N THR A 119 10.27 2.57 -7.36
CA THR A 119 11.61 3.18 -7.46
C THR A 119 12.61 2.26 -8.16
N GLU A 120 12.59 0.96 -7.88
CA GLU A 120 13.37 -0.05 -8.62
C GLU A 120 13.03 -0.03 -10.12
N ALA A 121 11.74 -0.01 -10.45
CA ALA A 121 11.28 0.07 -11.84
C ALA A 121 11.74 1.37 -12.51
N ALA A 122 11.66 2.51 -11.83
CA ALA A 122 12.08 3.80 -12.36
C ALA A 122 13.57 3.80 -12.74
N VAL A 123 14.45 3.27 -11.87
CA VAL A 123 15.88 3.13 -12.16
C VAL A 123 16.12 2.19 -13.35
N LYS A 124 15.43 1.05 -13.39
CA LYS A 124 15.54 0.08 -14.49
C LYS A 124 15.09 0.66 -15.83
N ILE A 125 13.96 1.38 -15.83
CA ILE A 125 13.41 2.04 -17.03
C ILE A 125 14.37 3.13 -17.51
N ALA A 126 14.89 3.98 -16.63
CA ALA A 126 15.84 5.03 -16.98
C ALA A 126 17.11 4.47 -17.62
N ARG A 127 17.69 3.43 -17.03
CA ARG A 127 18.86 2.75 -17.58
C ARG A 127 18.57 2.06 -18.92
N ARG A 128 17.43 1.42 -19.04
CA ARG A 128 17.00 0.78 -20.29
C ARG A 128 16.80 1.80 -21.39
N ALA A 129 16.17 2.93 -21.09
CA ALA A 129 15.97 4.01 -22.06
C ALA A 129 17.30 4.61 -22.55
N ALA A 130 18.30 4.76 -21.69
CA ALA A 130 19.64 5.19 -22.08
C ALA A 130 20.32 4.14 -22.98
N TYR A 131 20.24 2.86 -22.62
CA TYR A 131 20.78 1.76 -23.41
C TYR A 131 20.20 1.72 -24.83
N GLU A 132 18.89 1.83 -24.98
CA GLU A 132 18.20 1.83 -26.28
C GLU A 132 18.57 3.04 -27.16
N LYS A 133 19.00 4.14 -26.53
CA LYS A 133 19.52 5.32 -27.25
C LYS A 133 21.02 5.22 -27.61
N GLY A 134 21.67 4.10 -27.30
CA GLY A 134 23.10 3.92 -27.50
C GLY A 134 23.98 4.56 -26.44
N GLU A 135 23.39 5.10 -25.35
CA GLU A 135 24.09 5.74 -24.23
C GLU A 135 24.39 4.71 -23.10
N GLN A 136 25.06 3.61 -23.43
CA GLN A 136 25.26 2.45 -22.57
C GLN A 136 26.03 2.76 -21.28
N GLU A 137 26.93 3.75 -21.31
CA GLU A 137 27.72 4.20 -20.17
C GLU A 137 26.94 5.13 -19.23
N ARG A 138 25.73 5.55 -19.62
CA ARG A 138 24.87 6.43 -18.83
C ARG A 138 24.08 5.65 -17.79
N VAL A 139 24.76 5.18 -16.74
CA VAL A 139 24.20 4.31 -15.70
C VAL A 139 24.02 5.02 -14.35
N THR A 140 24.57 6.23 -14.19
CA THR A 140 24.51 6.98 -12.92
C THR A 140 23.15 7.60 -12.71
N ILE A 141 22.58 7.37 -11.53
CA ILE A 141 21.34 7.99 -11.06
C ILE A 141 21.70 9.01 -9.97
N LEU A 142 21.26 10.25 -10.13
CA LEU A 142 21.41 11.29 -9.12
C LEU A 142 20.17 11.28 -8.21
N CYS A 143 20.39 11.35 -6.90
CA CYS A 143 19.33 11.46 -5.92
C CYS A 143 19.64 12.51 -4.87
N ALA A 144 18.62 13.03 -4.20
CA ALA A 144 18.78 14.00 -3.13
C ALA A 144 19.30 13.30 -1.85
N LYS A 145 20.19 14.00 -1.11
CA LYS A 145 20.66 13.51 0.19
C LYS A 145 19.47 13.34 1.15
N GLY A 146 19.37 12.16 1.78
CA GLY A 146 18.31 11.85 2.73
C GLY A 146 16.97 11.48 2.09
N ALA A 147 16.90 11.35 0.77
CA ALA A 147 15.68 10.85 0.11
C ALA A 147 15.44 9.37 0.45
N PHE A 148 14.16 9.00 0.57
CA PHE A 148 13.77 7.62 0.82
C PHE A 148 13.28 6.97 -0.47
N HIS A 149 13.95 5.89 -0.90
CA HIS A 149 13.60 5.16 -2.11
C HIS A 149 13.11 3.72 -1.86
N GLY A 150 12.99 3.31 -0.63
CA GLY A 150 12.66 1.94 -0.23
C GLY A 150 13.81 1.26 0.50
N ARG A 151 13.66 -0.06 0.73
CA ARG A 151 14.62 -0.84 1.53
C ARG A 151 15.09 -2.11 0.81
N THR A 152 15.00 -2.13 -0.51
CA THR A 152 15.67 -3.16 -1.33
C THR A 152 17.17 -2.88 -1.36
N LEU A 153 17.98 -3.87 -1.70
CA LEU A 153 19.44 -3.70 -1.80
C LEU A 153 19.82 -2.60 -2.80
N GLY A 154 19.10 -2.49 -3.92
CA GLY A 154 19.33 -1.44 -4.92
C GLY A 154 18.91 -0.04 -4.46
N MET A 155 17.92 0.06 -3.56
CA MET A 155 17.39 1.36 -3.10
C MET A 155 18.03 1.86 -1.80
N LEU A 156 18.86 1.04 -1.15
CA LEU A 156 19.67 1.42 0.01
C LEU A 156 21.06 1.94 -0.40
N ALA A 157 21.44 1.76 -1.66
CA ALA A 157 22.77 2.10 -2.18
C ALA A 157 22.93 3.60 -2.42
#